data_5c001add111611720130c326031ce6a3
#
_entry.id   5c001add111611720130c326031ce6a3
#
_cell.length_a   1.000
_cell.length_b   1.000
_cell.length_c   1.000
_cell.angle_alpha   90.00
_cell.angle_beta   90.00
_cell.angle_gamma   90.00
#
_symmetry.space_group_name_H-M   'P 1'
#
loop_
_entity.id
_entity.type
_entity.pdbx_description
1 polymer ?
#
loop_
_entity_poly.entity_id
_entity_poly.type
_entity_poly.pdbx_seq_one_letter_code
_entity_poly.pdbx_strand_id
1 'polypeptide(L)'
;MTAQSTEFTQGGSSHKATNTYFREKINVAADGYIYHPRFQLFLVKVSGGLNQGTFGGAVRAPAGGATADGTERTSSTTAEYELRTVFLPEHPYNLELFALHREPANPGLYWQGQTATSYEQGAIFRYRSKPWFFHTSLTDLTLDSPANRTETQTYQVSGSYAGKSVSHSASYIRNDSDTSQNLHIDREKYGYGNAVRFAGISLDSRVDGTSVDQQRPLSPGYQTRQFNWTEQLAAPLPGNFSSRFDFRYMSETDRTGADAFGQPGAEVFNRTASTTFTLEHHLYQSLVSHVTLNNVDLATSSGDTTNRSGSFISNYTKAIPAGRLSAGIQFGRMEQERQGSPLIINEVHGAPLLGTFSLNQQNIVDGTIAVQVKDPPTGSLMTLPQTNYLILLTGTTVQITILSVAPATPQPDPAYVYEFQVSYALLNQSRIDTVFRGFSVRTDLWDNLFSPYFSYFNSEQEVVSGSIMGGSDQYTNEIVGVATQAGSYSGLVEHQSYRSRLNPSESLRARGQYRSPVTDDTNVSVILSYTLTDHFVSAATPGSTAYRDTTMGMDVLTDMKFRPQFVNLFLSGSYYRYNGPVDSTTLMLNSYVTWQIGMLSVNGGIQVSRLETRLSTGDVTYETQYYYATVNRRLF
;
A
#
# COMPACT_ATOMS: atom_id res chain seq x y z
N MET A 1 -29.42 -2.66 14.04
CA MET A 1 -29.47 -4.01 13.46
C MET A 1 -28.44 -4.07 12.36
N THR A 2 -27.65 -5.12 12.33
CA THR A 2 -26.63 -5.34 11.28
C THR A 2 -26.80 -6.77 10.78
N ALA A 3 -26.86 -6.96 9.47
CA ALA A 3 -26.88 -8.28 8.87
C ALA A 3 -25.79 -8.35 7.79
N GLN A 4 -25.05 -9.43 7.79
CA GLN A 4 -23.99 -9.67 6.81
C GLN A 4 -24.17 -11.08 6.24
N SER A 5 -24.07 -11.19 4.93
CA SER A 5 -24.03 -12.47 4.23
C SER A 5 -22.82 -12.50 3.31
N THR A 6 -22.05 -13.56 3.36
CA THR A 6 -20.90 -13.81 2.49
C THR A 6 -21.09 -15.14 1.82
N GLU A 7 -21.00 -15.19 0.51
CA GLU A 7 -21.04 -16.44 -0.26
C GLU A 7 -19.80 -16.54 -1.15
N PHE A 8 -19.12 -17.66 -1.08
CA PHE A 8 -17.96 -18.00 -1.89
C PHE A 8 -18.22 -19.28 -2.66
N THR A 9 -18.08 -19.26 -3.96
CA THR A 9 -18.29 -20.43 -4.83
C THR A 9 -17.06 -20.68 -5.68
N GLN A 10 -16.52 -21.90 -5.64
CA GLN A 10 -15.39 -22.34 -6.45
C GLN A 10 -15.56 -23.80 -6.87
N GLY A 11 -15.42 -24.12 -8.17
CA GLY A 11 -15.40 -25.49 -8.67
C GLY A 11 -16.65 -26.32 -8.35
N GLY A 12 -17.84 -25.68 -8.28
CA GLY A 12 -19.11 -26.35 -7.93
C GLY A 12 -19.36 -26.53 -6.42
N SER A 13 -18.42 -26.12 -5.57
CA SER A 13 -18.62 -26.03 -4.12
C SER A 13 -19.03 -24.62 -3.73
N SER A 14 -20.03 -24.47 -2.88
CA SER A 14 -20.39 -23.16 -2.34
C SER A 14 -20.26 -23.17 -0.81
N HIS A 15 -19.64 -22.12 -0.28
CA HIS A 15 -19.58 -21.83 1.14
C HIS A 15 -20.39 -20.56 1.39
N LYS A 16 -21.42 -20.66 2.21
CA LYS A 16 -22.25 -19.53 2.59
C LYS A 16 -22.14 -19.30 4.08
N ALA A 17 -21.73 -18.10 4.48
CA ALA A 17 -21.78 -17.64 5.86
C ALA A 17 -22.79 -16.50 5.98
N THR A 18 -23.74 -16.61 6.89
CA THR A 18 -24.74 -15.60 7.16
C THR A 18 -24.66 -15.18 8.61
N ASN A 19 -24.42 -13.90 8.85
CA ASN A 19 -24.35 -13.33 10.19
C ASN A 19 -25.43 -12.26 10.31
N THR A 20 -26.36 -12.45 11.24
CA THR A 20 -27.32 -11.42 11.58
C THR A 20 -27.05 -10.94 12.99
N TYR A 21 -26.86 -9.65 13.15
CA TYR A 21 -26.50 -9.06 14.42
C TYR A 21 -27.47 -7.93 14.73
N PHE A 22 -28.08 -8.01 15.90
CA PHE A 22 -28.96 -6.99 16.44
C PHE A 22 -28.36 -6.42 17.71
N ARG A 23 -28.16 -5.12 17.77
CA ARG A 23 -27.64 -4.41 18.94
C ARG A 23 -28.59 -3.28 19.32
N GLU A 24 -29.07 -3.34 20.54
CA GLU A 24 -29.76 -2.23 21.20
C GLU A 24 -28.80 -1.59 22.20
N LYS A 25 -28.64 -0.28 22.17
CA LYS A 25 -27.76 0.44 23.08
C LYS A 25 -28.42 1.70 23.57
N ILE A 26 -28.47 1.86 24.88
CA ILE A 26 -28.92 3.07 25.56
C ILE A 26 -27.67 3.78 26.05
N ASN A 27 -27.53 5.06 25.70
CA ASN A 27 -26.42 5.90 26.13
C ASN A 27 -27.00 7.04 26.98
N VAL A 28 -26.44 7.24 28.15
CA VAL A 28 -26.74 8.38 29.04
C VAL A 28 -25.46 9.16 29.19
N ALA A 29 -25.49 10.46 28.92
CA ALA A 29 -24.34 11.35 29.07
C ALA A 29 -24.72 12.50 29.98
N ALA A 30 -23.83 12.84 30.88
CA ALA A 30 -23.91 14.03 31.74
C ALA A 30 -22.59 14.78 31.66
N ASP A 31 -22.63 16.05 31.36
CA ASP A 31 -21.48 16.94 31.38
C ASP A 31 -21.79 18.17 32.25
N GLY A 32 -20.76 18.69 32.87
CA GLY A 32 -20.92 19.81 33.80
C GLY A 32 -19.59 20.25 34.39
N TYR A 33 -19.70 20.96 35.50
CA TYR A 33 -18.53 21.41 36.23
C TYR A 33 -18.71 21.18 37.74
N ILE A 34 -17.57 21.02 38.44
CA ILE A 34 -17.53 20.98 39.91
C ILE A 34 -16.92 22.30 40.39
N TYR A 35 -17.61 22.96 41.29
CA TYR A 35 -17.26 24.24 41.89
C TYR A 35 -17.36 25.43 40.91
N HIS A 36 -16.62 25.42 39.79
CA HIS A 36 -16.62 26.49 38.79
C HIS A 36 -16.13 25.94 37.42
N PRO A 37 -16.72 26.34 36.27
CA PRO A 37 -16.36 25.83 34.96
C PRO A 37 -14.88 26.10 34.57
N ARG A 38 -14.26 27.14 35.13
CA ARG A 38 -12.82 27.41 34.94
C ARG A 38 -11.91 26.56 35.80
N PHE A 39 -12.45 25.87 36.82
CA PHE A 39 -11.67 25.03 37.70
C PHE A 39 -11.68 23.58 37.23
N GLN A 40 -12.86 23.02 37.00
CA GLN A 40 -12.98 21.61 36.63
C GLN A 40 -14.23 21.37 35.78
N LEU A 41 -14.02 20.73 34.62
CA LEU A 41 -15.10 20.17 33.80
C LEU A 41 -15.10 18.66 33.96
N PHE A 42 -16.28 18.05 33.87
CA PHE A 42 -16.43 16.60 33.83
C PHE A 42 -17.39 16.17 32.75
N LEU A 43 -17.16 14.96 32.25
CA LEU A 43 -18.02 14.22 31.33
C LEU A 43 -18.15 12.81 31.86
N VAL A 44 -19.38 12.37 32.03
CA VAL A 44 -19.72 10.99 32.38
C VAL A 44 -20.66 10.47 31.32
N LYS A 45 -20.29 9.39 30.67
CA LYS A 45 -21.15 8.64 29.76
C LYS A 45 -21.26 7.23 30.26
N VAL A 46 -22.45 6.69 30.30
CA VAL A 46 -22.72 5.29 30.61
C VAL A 46 -23.64 4.76 29.54
N SER A 47 -23.33 3.58 29.05
CA SER A 47 -24.16 2.91 28.07
C SER A 47 -24.34 1.44 28.40
N GLY A 48 -25.57 0.98 28.23
CA GLY A 48 -25.92 -0.43 28.30
C GLY A 48 -26.49 -0.90 26.98
N GLY A 49 -26.14 -2.10 26.58
CA GLY A 49 -26.61 -2.65 25.32
C GLY A 49 -26.91 -4.15 25.41
N LEU A 50 -27.81 -4.58 24.54
CA LEU A 50 -28.12 -5.98 24.28
C LEU A 50 -27.68 -6.31 22.86
N ASN A 51 -26.87 -7.35 22.74
CA ASN A 51 -26.41 -7.86 21.46
C ASN A 51 -27.03 -9.22 21.24
N GLN A 52 -27.63 -9.44 20.09
CA GLN A 52 -28.17 -10.73 19.69
C GLN A 52 -27.63 -11.06 18.29
N GLY A 53 -27.00 -12.21 18.13
CA GLY A 53 -26.42 -12.65 16.88
C GLY A 53 -26.91 -14.03 16.48
N THR A 54 -27.10 -14.23 15.21
CA THR A 54 -27.31 -15.55 14.60
C THR A 54 -26.22 -15.76 13.55
N PHE A 55 -25.41 -16.79 13.74
CA PHE A 55 -24.33 -17.15 12.83
C PHE A 55 -24.72 -18.44 12.14
N GLY A 56 -24.81 -18.42 10.82
CA GLY A 56 -25.12 -19.59 10.01
C GLY A 56 -24.01 -19.86 9.00
N GLY A 57 -23.58 -21.11 8.86
CA GLY A 57 -22.65 -21.53 7.83
C GLY A 57 -23.18 -22.75 7.10
N ALA A 58 -23.26 -22.69 5.77
CA ALA A 58 -23.59 -23.83 4.92
C ALA A 58 -22.42 -24.12 4.00
N VAL A 59 -21.97 -25.37 3.98
CA VAL A 59 -20.97 -25.87 3.02
C VAL A 59 -21.69 -26.83 2.07
N ARG A 60 -21.74 -26.48 0.81
CA ARG A 60 -22.31 -27.34 -0.23
C ARG A 60 -21.17 -27.94 -1.06
N ALA A 61 -20.98 -29.23 -0.98
CA ALA A 61 -20.01 -29.97 -1.79
C ALA A 61 -20.53 -30.24 -3.22
N PRO A 62 -19.65 -30.34 -4.24
CA PRO A 62 -20.07 -30.69 -5.58
C PRO A 62 -20.66 -32.10 -5.61
N ALA A 63 -21.79 -32.26 -6.31
CA ALA A 63 -22.45 -33.53 -6.65
C ALA A 63 -22.51 -34.58 -5.50
N GLY A 64 -23.47 -34.41 -4.59
CA GLY A 64 -23.92 -35.51 -3.69
C GLY A 64 -23.22 -35.63 -2.35
N GLY A 65 -22.35 -34.67 -1.98
CA GLY A 65 -21.74 -34.61 -0.65
C GLY A 65 -22.68 -34.04 0.41
N ALA A 66 -22.48 -34.44 1.69
CA ALA A 66 -23.27 -33.98 2.81
C ALA A 66 -23.19 -32.46 2.99
N THR A 67 -24.32 -31.80 3.11
CA THR A 67 -24.41 -30.37 3.51
C THR A 67 -24.29 -30.31 5.04
N ALA A 68 -23.25 -29.65 5.54
CA ALA A 68 -23.19 -29.25 6.94
C ALA A 68 -23.85 -27.88 7.06
N ASP A 69 -24.99 -27.81 7.69
CA ASP A 69 -25.69 -26.56 8.02
C ASP A 69 -25.69 -26.42 9.55
N GLY A 70 -25.04 -25.37 10.02
CA GLY A 70 -24.96 -25.07 11.45
C GLY A 70 -25.41 -23.64 11.68
N THR A 71 -26.42 -23.46 12.56
CA THR A 71 -26.87 -22.15 12.99
C THR A 71 -26.62 -21.99 14.48
N GLU A 72 -25.78 -21.05 14.87
CA GLU A 72 -25.50 -20.73 16.27
C GLU A 72 -26.14 -19.39 16.62
N ARG A 73 -26.82 -19.34 17.76
CA ARG A 73 -27.39 -18.10 18.31
C ARG A 73 -26.59 -17.68 19.52
N THR A 74 -26.16 -16.43 19.51
CA THR A 74 -25.45 -15.81 20.63
C THR A 74 -26.21 -14.61 21.14
N SER A 75 -26.23 -14.42 22.45
CA SER A 75 -26.71 -13.19 23.07
C SER A 75 -25.71 -12.73 24.11
N SER A 76 -25.41 -11.45 24.14
CA SER A 76 -24.56 -10.84 25.17
C SER A 76 -25.10 -9.48 25.56
N THR A 77 -24.90 -9.11 26.82
CA THR A 77 -25.12 -7.75 27.31
C THR A 77 -23.82 -7.00 27.29
N THR A 78 -23.85 -5.72 26.97
CA THR A 78 -22.67 -4.84 27.01
C THR A 78 -22.91 -3.69 27.98
N ALA A 79 -21.88 -3.37 28.76
CA ALA A 79 -21.87 -2.22 29.65
C ALA A 79 -20.61 -1.38 29.37
N GLU A 80 -20.78 -0.15 28.97
CA GLU A 80 -19.66 0.74 28.65
C GLU A 80 -19.74 2.02 29.46
N TYR A 81 -18.60 2.57 29.84
CA TYR A 81 -18.53 3.89 30.46
C TYR A 81 -17.38 4.72 29.91
N GLU A 82 -17.55 6.02 29.94
CA GLU A 82 -16.53 7.04 29.72
C GLU A 82 -16.59 8.06 30.83
N LEU A 83 -15.52 8.16 31.59
CA LEU A 83 -15.32 9.15 32.62
C LEU A 83 -14.18 10.06 32.21
N ARG A 84 -14.41 11.35 32.19
CA ARG A 84 -13.37 12.32 31.84
C ARG A 84 -13.49 13.54 32.72
N THR A 85 -12.38 14.01 33.25
CA THR A 85 -12.33 15.28 33.99
C THR A 85 -11.16 16.11 33.51
N VAL A 86 -11.40 17.41 33.36
CA VAL A 86 -10.39 18.37 32.93
C VAL A 86 -10.27 19.46 33.97
N PHE A 87 -9.12 19.56 34.60
CA PHE A 87 -8.78 20.62 35.53
C PHE A 87 -8.19 21.81 34.80
N LEU A 88 -8.58 23.01 35.20
CA LEU A 88 -8.09 24.29 34.69
C LEU A 88 -8.23 24.45 33.16
N PRO A 89 -9.41 24.17 32.58
CA PRO A 89 -9.59 24.08 31.13
C PRO A 89 -9.29 25.37 30.37
N GLU A 90 -9.48 26.53 30.97
CA GLU A 90 -9.23 27.86 30.37
C GLU A 90 -7.82 28.40 30.65
N HIS A 91 -7.04 27.71 31.51
CA HIS A 91 -5.67 28.14 31.83
C HIS A 91 -4.69 27.68 30.76
N PRO A 92 -3.51 28.32 30.64
CA PRO A 92 -2.44 27.87 29.76
C PRO A 92 -2.00 26.44 30.05
N TYR A 93 -2.21 25.95 31.24
CA TYR A 93 -1.94 24.58 31.66
C TYR A 93 -3.24 23.91 32.11
N ASN A 94 -3.45 22.68 31.63
CA ASN A 94 -4.57 21.85 32.05
C ASN A 94 -4.14 20.40 32.25
N LEU A 95 -4.87 19.71 33.13
CA LEU A 95 -4.72 18.30 33.39
C LEU A 95 -6.05 17.61 33.09
N GLU A 96 -6.01 16.63 32.23
CA GLU A 96 -7.13 15.77 31.91
C GLU A 96 -6.87 14.37 32.48
N LEU A 97 -7.85 13.82 33.20
CA LEU A 97 -7.88 12.43 33.65
C LEU A 97 -9.06 11.75 32.98
N PHE A 98 -8.86 10.52 32.52
CA PHE A 98 -9.92 9.76 31.89
C PHE A 98 -9.85 8.27 32.22
N ALA A 99 -11.03 7.64 32.18
CA ALA A 99 -11.19 6.20 32.25
C ALA A 99 -12.33 5.79 31.32
N LEU A 100 -12.06 4.81 30.47
CA LEU A 100 -12.95 4.33 29.43
C LEU A 100 -13.07 2.81 29.55
N HIS A 101 -14.28 2.32 29.45
CA HIS A 101 -14.57 0.90 29.31
C HIS A 101 -15.47 0.72 28.09
N ARG A 102 -15.04 -0.08 27.14
CA ARG A 102 -15.77 -0.33 25.91
C ARG A 102 -15.81 -1.82 25.63
N GLU A 103 -16.94 -2.26 25.15
CA GLU A 103 -17.18 -3.61 24.67
C GLU A 103 -17.54 -3.55 23.18
N PRO A 104 -16.55 -3.32 22.29
CA PRO A 104 -16.80 -3.33 20.85
C PRO A 104 -17.22 -4.72 20.44
N ALA A 105 -18.43 -4.84 19.91
CA ALA A 105 -18.81 -6.04 19.19
C ALA A 105 -18.00 -6.05 17.88
N ASN A 106 -17.13 -7.01 17.73
CA ASN A 106 -16.37 -7.23 16.51
C ASN A 106 -17.09 -8.32 15.68
N PRO A 107 -17.92 -7.97 14.69
CA PRO A 107 -18.51 -8.94 13.78
C PRO A 107 -17.40 -9.40 12.83
N GLY A 108 -16.50 -10.24 13.31
CA GLY A 108 -15.47 -10.86 12.47
C GLY A 108 -16.10 -11.82 11.47
N LEU A 109 -15.68 -11.73 10.23
CA LEU A 109 -16.18 -12.50 9.08
C LEU A 109 -16.09 -14.03 9.23
N TYR A 110 -15.34 -14.55 10.21
CA TYR A 110 -14.99 -15.98 10.28
C TYR A 110 -15.02 -16.60 11.68
N TRP A 111 -15.33 -15.85 12.73
CA TRP A 111 -15.29 -16.35 14.09
C TRP A 111 -16.56 -15.96 14.84
N GLN A 112 -17.07 -16.89 15.63
CA GLN A 112 -18.15 -16.64 16.58
C GLN A 112 -17.95 -15.29 17.25
N GLY A 113 -18.97 -14.43 17.25
CA GLY A 113 -18.92 -13.06 17.73
C GLY A 113 -18.26 -12.92 19.09
N GLN A 114 -16.95 -12.80 19.09
CA GLN A 114 -16.18 -12.60 20.31
C GLN A 114 -16.27 -11.12 20.69
N THR A 115 -16.82 -10.84 21.86
CA THR A 115 -16.76 -9.52 22.47
C THR A 115 -15.35 -9.32 23.00
N ALA A 116 -14.63 -8.34 22.46
CA ALA A 116 -13.41 -7.86 23.07
C ALA A 116 -13.77 -6.76 24.07
N THR A 117 -13.20 -6.81 25.26
CA THR A 117 -13.36 -5.77 26.26
C THR A 117 -12.13 -4.89 26.28
N SER A 118 -12.34 -3.57 26.26
CA SER A 118 -11.25 -2.57 26.28
C SER A 118 -11.41 -1.70 27.53
N TYR A 119 -10.35 -1.68 28.34
CA TYR A 119 -10.18 -0.75 29.46
C TYR A 119 -9.04 0.20 29.13
N GLU A 120 -9.33 1.50 29.15
CA GLU A 120 -8.34 2.52 28.90
C GLU A 120 -8.43 3.57 30.01
N GLN A 121 -7.31 3.87 30.64
CA GLN A 121 -7.21 4.92 31.64
C GLN A 121 -5.96 5.75 31.43
N GLY A 122 -6.01 7.01 31.81
CA GLY A 122 -4.83 7.84 31.62
C GLY A 122 -4.94 9.24 32.15
N ALA A 123 -3.80 9.92 32.02
CA ALA A 123 -3.62 11.30 32.39
C ALA A 123 -2.94 12.06 31.25
N ILE A 124 -3.44 13.25 30.94
CA ILE A 124 -2.88 14.13 29.92
C ILE A 124 -2.64 15.51 30.52
N PHE A 125 -1.41 15.95 30.52
CA PHE A 125 -1.06 17.32 30.88
C PHE A 125 -0.73 18.11 29.61
N ARG A 126 -1.29 19.32 29.50
CA ARG A 126 -1.02 20.24 28.39
C ARG A 126 -0.67 21.62 28.92
N TYR A 127 0.38 22.20 28.34
CA TYR A 127 0.75 23.60 28.53
C TYR A 127 0.70 24.31 27.19
N ARG A 128 -0.06 25.41 27.11
CA ARG A 128 -0.26 26.20 25.89
C ARG A 128 -0.12 27.69 26.21
N SER A 129 1.09 28.19 26.05
CA SER A 129 1.36 29.63 26.15
C SER A 129 2.34 30.03 25.07
N LYS A 130 1.85 30.81 24.08
CA LYS A 130 2.73 31.24 22.98
C LYS A 130 4.01 31.89 23.53
N PRO A 131 5.19 31.52 23.01
CA PRO A 131 5.43 30.67 21.83
C PRO A 131 5.55 29.16 22.12
N TRP A 132 5.31 28.72 23.34
CA TRP A 132 5.54 27.37 23.83
C TRP A 132 4.27 26.52 23.85
N PHE A 133 4.43 25.27 23.46
CA PHE A 133 3.45 24.20 23.67
C PHE A 133 4.18 22.98 24.28
N PHE A 134 3.57 22.38 25.28
CA PHE A 134 4.05 21.13 25.87
C PHE A 134 2.86 20.20 26.13
N HIS A 135 3.05 18.93 25.86
CA HIS A 135 2.07 17.88 26.06
C HIS A 135 2.76 16.63 26.62
N THR A 136 2.20 16.06 27.67
CA THR A 136 2.59 14.74 28.15
C THR A 136 1.36 13.91 28.44
N SER A 137 1.38 12.63 28.12
CA SER A 137 0.33 11.69 28.43
C SER A 137 0.89 10.36 28.92
N LEU A 138 0.14 9.76 29.82
CA LEU A 138 0.30 8.39 30.29
C LEU A 138 -1.03 7.70 30.03
N THR A 139 -1.02 6.60 29.31
CA THR A 139 -2.21 5.80 29.02
C THR A 139 -1.92 4.34 29.27
N ASP A 140 -2.82 3.68 29.96
CA ASP A 140 -2.82 2.25 30.20
C ASP A 140 -4.07 1.66 29.51
N LEU A 141 -3.85 0.74 28.57
CA LEU A 141 -4.87 0.09 27.76
C LEU A 141 -4.79 -1.42 27.96
N THR A 142 -5.87 -2.01 28.44
CA THR A 142 -6.06 -3.45 28.47
C THR A 142 -7.11 -3.85 27.42
N LEU A 143 -6.73 -4.71 26.50
CA LEU A 143 -7.62 -5.38 25.57
C LEU A 143 -7.77 -6.83 26.00
N ASP A 144 -8.97 -7.22 26.34
CA ASP A 144 -9.29 -8.59 26.75
C ASP A 144 -10.24 -9.23 25.74
N SER A 145 -9.80 -10.32 25.13
CA SER A 145 -10.58 -11.12 24.20
C SER A 145 -10.44 -12.60 24.59
N PRO A 146 -11.39 -13.48 24.24
CA PRO A 146 -11.31 -14.90 24.54
C PRO A 146 -10.05 -15.60 24.04
N ALA A 147 -9.44 -15.06 22.99
CA ALA A 147 -8.22 -15.63 22.40
C ALA A 147 -6.94 -15.03 22.97
N ASN A 148 -6.97 -13.79 23.44
CA ASN A 148 -5.77 -13.08 23.86
C ASN A 148 -6.11 -11.88 24.74
N ARG A 149 -5.31 -11.66 25.78
CA ARG A 149 -5.28 -10.41 26.58
C ARG A 149 -4.02 -9.65 26.25
N THR A 150 -4.17 -8.37 25.94
CA THR A 150 -3.05 -7.46 25.66
C THR A 150 -3.13 -6.29 26.63
N GLU A 151 -2.04 -6.01 27.31
CA GLU A 151 -1.86 -4.83 28.17
C GLU A 151 -0.83 -3.94 27.50
N THR A 152 -1.17 -2.66 27.30
CA THR A 152 -0.30 -1.68 26.64
C THR A 152 -0.19 -0.42 27.48
N GLN A 153 1.01 -0.06 27.87
CA GLN A 153 1.31 1.21 28.51
C GLN A 153 1.94 2.16 27.49
N THR A 154 1.38 3.35 27.36
CA THR A 154 1.87 4.39 26.46
C THR A 154 2.29 5.62 27.24
N TYR A 155 3.55 6.01 27.04
CA TYR A 155 4.12 7.26 27.53
C TYR A 155 4.39 8.16 26.35
N GLN A 156 3.87 9.37 26.39
CA GLN A 156 4.13 10.36 25.34
C GLN A 156 4.56 11.68 25.96
N VAL A 157 5.63 12.24 25.41
CA VAL A 157 6.07 13.60 25.72
C VAL A 157 6.29 14.33 24.40
N SER A 158 5.76 15.53 24.28
CA SER A 158 6.04 16.38 23.14
C SER A 158 6.08 17.85 23.54
N GLY A 159 6.94 18.60 22.84
CA GLY A 159 7.07 20.02 23.05
C GLY A 159 7.32 20.73 21.73
N SER A 160 6.85 21.97 21.63
CA SER A 160 7.18 22.81 20.49
C SER A 160 7.33 24.27 20.90
N TYR A 161 8.19 24.94 20.14
CA TYR A 161 8.39 26.39 20.17
C TYR A 161 8.09 26.96 18.79
N ALA A 162 7.24 27.97 18.72
CA ALA A 162 6.87 28.64 17.47
C ALA A 162 7.14 30.14 17.56
N GLY A 163 8.38 30.53 17.21
CA GLY A 163 8.81 31.91 17.05
C GLY A 163 8.50 32.45 15.66
N LYS A 164 8.82 33.75 15.41
CA LYS A 164 8.57 34.39 14.12
C LYS A 164 9.44 33.83 12.99
N SER A 165 10.70 33.53 13.29
CA SER A 165 11.69 33.07 12.31
C SER A 165 12.18 31.65 12.55
N VAL A 166 11.91 31.10 13.72
CA VAL A 166 12.39 29.77 14.11
C VAL A 166 11.27 29.01 14.82
N SER A 167 11.11 27.76 14.45
CA SER A 167 10.25 26.84 15.17
C SER A 167 10.98 25.52 15.44
N HIS A 168 10.73 24.95 16.61
CA HIS A 168 11.26 23.64 17.02
C HIS A 168 10.11 22.77 17.51
N SER A 169 10.24 21.49 17.28
CA SER A 169 9.36 20.49 17.88
C SER A 169 10.17 19.25 18.27
N ALA A 170 9.82 18.65 19.38
CA ALA A 170 10.38 17.38 19.84
C ALA A 170 9.25 16.49 20.34
N SER A 171 9.35 15.20 20.10
CA SER A 171 8.40 14.21 20.60
C SER A 171 9.11 12.90 20.95
N TYR A 172 8.61 12.26 21.98
CA TYR A 172 9.00 10.91 22.38
C TYR A 172 7.75 10.13 22.75
N ILE A 173 7.62 8.91 22.24
CA ILE A 173 6.52 7.98 22.53
C ILE A 173 7.15 6.63 22.82
N ARG A 174 6.75 6.02 23.94
CA ARG A 174 7.07 4.64 24.27
C ARG A 174 5.78 3.87 24.49
N ASN A 175 5.66 2.74 23.83
CA ASN A 175 4.58 1.78 24.00
C ASN A 175 5.20 0.46 24.46
N ASP A 176 4.81 0.02 25.63
CA ASP A 176 5.18 -1.25 26.23
C ASP A 176 3.93 -2.14 26.25
N SER A 177 3.98 -3.29 25.58
CA SER A 177 2.80 -4.14 25.36
C SER A 177 3.13 -5.60 25.68
N ASP A 178 2.35 -6.17 26.60
CA ASP A 178 2.38 -7.56 27.00
C ASP A 178 1.13 -8.29 26.54
N THR A 179 1.30 -9.50 26.01
CA THR A 179 0.17 -10.35 25.64
C THR A 179 0.11 -11.61 26.53
N SER A 180 -1.08 -12.18 26.69
CA SER A 180 -1.27 -13.44 27.43
C SER A 180 -0.54 -14.64 26.82
N GLN A 181 -0.05 -14.52 25.58
CA GLN A 181 0.80 -15.51 24.93
C GLN A 181 2.29 -15.29 25.22
N ASN A 182 2.64 -14.51 26.23
CA ASN A 182 4.00 -14.13 26.61
C ASN A 182 4.77 -13.44 25.49
N LEU A 183 4.10 -12.69 24.65
CA LEU A 183 4.73 -11.82 23.68
C LEU A 183 4.86 -10.43 24.31
N HIS A 184 6.10 -9.99 24.50
CA HIS A 184 6.44 -8.65 24.93
C HIS A 184 6.90 -7.82 23.74
N ILE A 185 6.34 -6.60 23.58
CA ILE A 185 6.69 -5.65 22.51
C ILE A 185 6.97 -4.29 23.15
N ASP A 186 8.22 -3.87 23.12
CA ASP A 186 8.62 -2.50 23.45
C ASP A 186 8.82 -1.71 22.15
N ARG A 187 8.10 -0.60 22.01
CA ARG A 187 8.21 0.29 20.86
C ARG A 187 8.50 1.71 21.31
N GLU A 188 9.60 2.22 20.86
CA GLU A 188 10.00 3.60 21.08
C GLU A 188 9.97 4.40 19.78
N LYS A 189 9.45 5.62 19.83
CA LYS A 189 9.50 6.59 18.74
C LYS A 189 10.01 7.91 19.26
N TYR A 190 10.93 8.52 18.55
CA TYR A 190 11.40 9.87 18.82
C TYR A 190 11.38 10.71 17.56
N GLY A 191 11.14 11.98 17.70
CA GLY A 191 11.12 12.91 16.60
C GLY A 191 11.60 14.28 17.03
N TYR A 192 12.35 14.93 16.16
CA TYR A 192 12.77 16.31 16.29
C TYR A 192 12.58 17.03 14.96
N GLY A 193 11.98 18.20 15.00
CA GLY A 193 11.81 19.06 13.84
C GLY A 193 12.28 20.48 14.13
N ASN A 194 12.92 21.11 13.17
CA ASN A 194 13.36 22.47 13.22
C ASN A 194 13.02 23.16 11.89
N ALA A 195 12.44 24.35 11.96
CA ALA A 195 12.24 25.19 10.78
C ALA A 195 12.77 26.60 11.05
N VAL A 196 13.63 27.08 10.15
CA VAL A 196 14.20 28.42 10.19
C VAL A 196 13.82 29.17 8.93
N ARG A 197 13.33 30.41 9.08
CA ARG A 197 12.94 31.27 7.96
C ARG A 197 13.58 32.64 8.13
N PHE A 198 14.42 33.01 7.19
CA PHE A 198 15.12 34.28 7.22
C PHE A 198 15.34 34.81 5.79
N ALA A 199 14.97 36.07 5.53
CA ALA A 199 15.19 36.76 4.25
C ALA A 199 14.74 35.96 3.00
N GLY A 200 13.61 35.21 3.11
CA GLY A 200 13.09 34.36 2.03
C GLY A 200 13.74 32.98 1.96
N ILE A 201 14.81 32.71 2.70
CA ILE A 201 15.43 31.40 2.82
C ILE A 201 14.64 30.60 3.87
N SER A 202 14.32 29.36 3.56
CA SER A 202 13.77 28.39 4.52
C SER A 202 14.67 27.18 4.64
N LEU A 203 14.93 26.78 5.88
CA LEU A 203 15.58 25.52 6.23
C LEU A 203 14.64 24.73 7.12
N ASP A 204 14.23 23.58 6.66
CA ASP A 204 13.40 22.65 7.40
C ASP A 204 14.20 21.35 7.62
N SER A 205 14.45 21.00 8.90
CA SER A 205 15.16 19.78 9.29
C SER A 205 14.25 18.91 10.14
N ARG A 206 14.24 17.62 9.86
CA ARG A 206 13.48 16.64 10.63
C ARG A 206 14.29 15.38 10.83
N VAL A 207 14.31 14.92 12.07
CA VAL A 207 14.87 13.64 12.47
C VAL A 207 13.79 12.86 13.19
N ASP A 208 13.56 11.64 12.79
CA ASP A 208 12.67 10.70 13.48
C ASP A 208 13.25 9.30 13.48
N GLY A 209 12.93 8.55 14.53
CA GLY A 209 13.34 7.17 14.65
C GLY A 209 12.33 6.34 15.40
N THR A 210 12.36 5.05 15.11
CA THR A 210 11.53 4.04 15.75
C THR A 210 12.41 2.84 16.11
N SER A 211 12.28 2.35 17.34
CA SER A 211 12.83 1.05 17.77
C SER A 211 11.67 0.15 18.18
N VAL A 212 11.67 -1.08 17.73
CA VAL A 212 10.71 -2.12 18.13
C VAL A 212 11.53 -3.31 18.60
N ASP A 213 11.33 -3.73 19.84
CA ASP A 213 11.90 -4.95 20.40
C ASP A 213 10.76 -5.91 20.72
N GLN A 214 10.79 -7.08 20.11
CA GLN A 214 9.79 -8.11 20.28
C GLN A 214 10.43 -9.38 20.83
N GLN A 215 9.93 -9.85 21.97
CA GLN A 215 10.46 -11.01 22.67
C GLN A 215 9.35 -12.05 22.85
N ARG A 216 9.70 -13.33 22.61
CA ARG A 216 8.85 -14.50 22.86
C ARG A 216 9.66 -15.57 23.58
N PRO A 217 9.10 -16.31 24.54
CA PRO A 217 9.86 -17.29 25.34
C PRO A 217 10.51 -18.43 24.57
N LEU A 218 9.97 -18.86 23.44
CA LEU A 218 10.42 -20.03 22.67
C LEU A 218 10.72 -19.70 21.21
N SER A 219 10.82 -18.41 20.86
CA SER A 219 11.10 -17.94 19.50
C SER A 219 12.26 -16.95 19.54
N PRO A 220 13.09 -16.91 18.49
CA PRO A 220 14.10 -15.86 18.41
C PRO A 220 13.46 -14.48 18.57
N GLY A 221 14.04 -13.65 19.42
CA GLY A 221 13.62 -12.25 19.54
C GLY A 221 13.78 -11.52 18.20
N TYR A 222 12.98 -10.50 17.99
CA TYR A 222 13.04 -9.67 16.78
C TYR A 222 13.19 -8.22 17.17
N GLN A 223 14.18 -7.54 16.58
CA GLN A 223 14.42 -6.13 16.80
C GLN A 223 14.49 -5.39 15.48
N THR A 224 13.66 -4.34 15.34
CA THR A 224 13.73 -3.41 14.21
C THR A 224 14.13 -2.04 14.70
N ARG A 225 15.06 -1.40 14.02
CA ARG A 225 15.44 0.00 14.23
C ARG A 225 15.32 0.75 12.93
N GLN A 226 14.57 1.83 12.95
CA GLN A 226 14.40 2.75 11.82
C GLN A 226 14.86 4.14 12.24
N PHE A 227 15.61 4.79 11.36
CA PHE A 227 16.07 6.16 11.52
C PHE A 227 15.85 6.92 10.22
N ASN A 228 15.21 8.08 10.28
CA ASN A 228 14.98 8.98 9.15
C ASN A 228 15.54 10.36 9.49
N TRP A 229 16.26 10.94 8.54
CA TRP A 229 16.70 12.31 8.60
C TRP A 229 16.39 13.00 7.27
N THR A 230 15.70 14.12 7.33
CA THR A 230 15.35 14.92 6.16
C THR A 230 15.77 16.37 6.39
N GLU A 231 16.38 16.97 5.38
CA GLU A 231 16.67 18.39 5.34
C GLU A 231 16.18 18.99 4.03
N GLN A 232 15.57 20.14 4.11
CA GLN A 232 15.10 20.90 2.98
C GLN A 232 15.57 22.34 3.12
N LEU A 233 16.35 22.81 2.16
CA LEU A 233 16.76 24.19 2.04
C LEU A 233 16.14 24.79 0.77
N ALA A 234 15.40 25.86 0.91
CA ALA A 234 14.90 26.61 -0.24
C ALA A 234 15.32 28.07 -0.13
N ALA A 235 15.77 28.63 -1.25
CA ALA A 235 16.24 30.01 -1.33
C ALA A 235 15.82 30.66 -2.65
N PRO A 236 15.23 31.86 -2.62
CA PRO A 236 15.08 32.67 -3.80
C PRO A 236 16.44 33.22 -4.23
N LEU A 237 16.68 33.25 -5.53
CA LEU A 237 17.90 33.76 -6.13
C LEU A 237 17.57 34.96 -7.01
N PRO A 238 18.53 35.86 -7.28
CA PRO A 238 18.33 36.99 -8.23
C PRO A 238 17.91 36.48 -9.61
N GLY A 239 17.14 37.30 -10.36
CA GLY A 239 16.76 36.99 -11.74
C GLY A 239 15.61 35.99 -11.86
N ASN A 240 14.68 35.96 -10.90
CA ASN A 240 13.54 35.04 -10.86
C ASN A 240 13.92 33.56 -10.81
N PHE A 241 15.08 33.27 -10.25
CA PHE A 241 15.48 31.92 -9.92
C PHE A 241 15.05 31.57 -8.51
N SER A 242 14.71 30.29 -8.29
CA SER A 242 14.60 29.67 -6.97
C SER A 242 15.42 28.38 -6.94
N SER A 243 16.05 28.15 -5.82
CA SER A 243 16.80 26.90 -5.59
C SER A 243 16.20 26.14 -4.43
N ARG A 244 16.22 24.82 -4.56
CA ARG A 244 15.81 23.91 -3.52
C ARG A 244 16.81 22.77 -3.45
N PHE A 245 17.24 22.48 -2.24
CA PHE A 245 18.08 21.34 -1.91
C PHE A 245 17.33 20.48 -0.91
N ASP A 246 17.15 19.21 -1.25
CA ASP A 246 16.51 18.20 -0.38
C ASP A 246 17.54 17.10 -0.12
N PHE A 247 17.75 16.80 1.14
CA PHE A 247 18.53 15.65 1.61
C PHE A 247 17.64 14.73 2.43
N ARG A 248 17.73 13.44 2.19
CA ARG A 248 17.04 12.42 2.96
C ARG A 248 17.98 11.25 3.22
N TYR A 249 18.07 10.86 4.47
CA TYR A 249 18.73 9.64 4.89
C TYR A 249 17.72 8.76 5.64
N MET A 250 17.66 7.50 5.27
CA MET A 250 16.84 6.49 5.93
C MET A 250 17.74 5.27 6.23
N SER A 251 17.63 4.75 7.42
CA SER A 251 18.29 3.50 7.81
C SER A 251 17.30 2.61 8.52
N GLU A 252 17.22 1.36 8.11
CA GLU A 252 16.44 0.31 8.74
C GLU A 252 17.37 -0.88 9.02
N THR A 253 17.29 -1.42 10.20
CA THR A 253 18.06 -2.61 10.60
C THR A 253 17.13 -3.55 11.34
N ASP A 254 17.02 -4.75 10.82
CA ASP A 254 16.26 -5.85 11.39
C ASP A 254 17.23 -6.90 11.91
N ARG A 255 17.06 -7.29 13.18
CA ARG A 255 17.84 -8.34 13.82
C ARG A 255 16.90 -9.42 14.34
N THR A 256 17.16 -10.64 13.95
CA THR A 256 16.59 -11.81 14.62
C THR A 256 17.54 -12.32 15.69
N GLY A 257 17.05 -12.67 16.86
CA GLY A 257 17.86 -13.30 17.91
C GLY A 257 18.32 -14.71 17.49
N ALA A 258 19.16 -15.33 18.31
CA ALA A 258 19.51 -16.73 18.12
C ALA A 258 18.27 -17.63 18.27
N ASP A 259 18.18 -18.66 17.46
CA ASP A 259 17.09 -19.64 17.54
C ASP A 259 17.21 -20.55 18.79
N ALA A 260 16.21 -21.38 19.04
CA ALA A 260 16.18 -22.32 20.18
C ALA A 260 17.31 -23.37 20.14
N PHE A 261 18.01 -23.49 19.00
CA PHE A 261 19.15 -24.39 18.79
C PHE A 261 20.50 -23.68 18.85
N GLY A 262 20.51 -22.38 19.21
CA GLY A 262 21.72 -21.57 19.33
C GLY A 262 22.33 -21.12 18.00
N GLN A 263 21.60 -21.23 16.87
CA GLN A 263 22.05 -20.68 15.61
C GLN A 263 22.04 -19.14 15.69
N PRO A 264 23.10 -18.47 15.24
CA PRO A 264 23.16 -17.02 15.29
C PRO A 264 22.05 -16.41 14.45
N GLY A 265 21.40 -15.41 15.00
CA GLY A 265 20.38 -14.65 14.26
C GLY A 265 20.96 -13.88 13.09
N ALA A 266 20.11 -13.55 12.14
CA ALA A 266 20.48 -12.75 10.98
C ALA A 266 20.30 -11.25 11.28
N GLU A 267 21.18 -10.43 10.70
CA GLU A 267 21.01 -8.99 10.62
C GLU A 267 20.82 -8.59 9.17
N VAL A 268 19.68 -7.95 8.89
CA VAL A 268 19.38 -7.38 7.58
C VAL A 268 19.30 -5.87 7.72
N PHE A 269 20.00 -5.16 6.87
CA PHE A 269 19.95 -3.70 6.88
C PHE A 269 19.60 -3.15 5.50
N ASN A 270 18.97 -1.98 5.52
CA ASN A 270 18.64 -1.16 4.35
C ASN A 270 18.95 0.29 4.71
N ARG A 271 19.84 0.94 3.97
CA ARG A 271 20.22 2.33 4.14
C ARG A 271 20.06 3.05 2.82
N THR A 272 19.34 4.15 2.84
CA THR A 272 19.14 4.99 1.65
C THR A 272 19.59 6.42 1.98
N ALA A 273 20.49 6.95 1.18
CA ALA A 273 20.82 8.37 1.18
C ALA A 273 20.40 8.98 -0.15
N SER A 274 19.58 10.01 -0.13
CA SER A 274 19.17 10.71 -1.34
C SER A 274 19.44 12.21 -1.22
N THR A 275 19.97 12.78 -2.30
CA THR A 275 20.24 14.21 -2.42
C THR A 275 19.62 14.69 -3.70
N THR A 276 18.75 15.70 -3.61
CA THR A 276 18.11 16.33 -4.78
C THR A 276 18.39 17.82 -4.75
N PHE A 277 18.90 18.33 -5.84
CA PHE A 277 19.04 19.77 -6.07
C PHE A 277 18.14 20.15 -7.22
N THR A 278 17.30 21.16 -7.03
CA THR A 278 16.41 21.73 -8.06
C THR A 278 16.68 23.19 -8.19
N LEU A 279 16.93 23.66 -9.42
CA LEU A 279 17.00 25.05 -9.78
C LEU A 279 15.83 25.36 -10.71
N GLU A 280 14.97 26.27 -10.31
CA GLU A 280 13.81 26.70 -11.07
C GLU A 280 14.01 28.14 -11.54
N HIS A 281 13.63 28.44 -12.79
CA HIS A 281 13.71 29.75 -13.41
C HIS A 281 12.37 30.12 -14.03
N HIS A 282 11.85 31.25 -13.62
CA HIS A 282 10.68 31.90 -14.19
C HIS A 282 11.10 33.03 -15.12
N LEU A 283 11.37 32.71 -16.40
CA LEU A 283 11.82 33.73 -17.34
C LEU A 283 10.74 34.76 -17.62
N TYR A 284 9.48 34.29 -17.75
CA TYR A 284 8.26 35.09 -17.83
C TYR A 284 7.16 34.39 -17.05
N GLN A 285 6.00 35.02 -16.89
CA GLN A 285 4.82 34.33 -16.33
C GLN A 285 4.41 33.07 -17.14
N SER A 286 4.86 33.01 -18.40
CA SER A 286 4.50 31.97 -19.35
C SER A 286 5.56 30.86 -19.50
N LEU A 287 6.78 31.04 -19.04
CA LEU A 287 7.87 30.08 -19.23
C LEU A 287 8.55 29.75 -17.90
N VAL A 288 8.38 28.53 -17.46
CA VAL A 288 9.00 27.97 -16.26
C VAL A 288 9.92 26.84 -16.67
N SER A 289 11.18 26.93 -16.28
CA SER A 289 12.17 25.89 -16.55
C SER A 289 12.82 25.43 -15.25
N HIS A 290 13.07 24.13 -15.11
CA HIS A 290 13.78 23.59 -13.96
C HIS A 290 14.81 22.54 -14.37
N VAL A 291 15.92 22.58 -13.66
CA VAL A 291 16.98 21.57 -13.69
C VAL A 291 16.92 20.82 -12.37
N THR A 292 16.88 19.52 -12.42
CA THR A 292 16.95 18.66 -11.24
C THR A 292 18.16 17.74 -11.35
N LEU A 293 18.98 17.72 -10.30
CA LEU A 293 20.07 16.77 -10.11
C LEU A 293 19.73 15.90 -8.92
N ASN A 294 19.82 14.61 -9.08
CA ASN A 294 19.47 13.65 -8.02
C ASN A 294 20.56 12.58 -7.89
N ASN A 295 20.94 12.26 -6.66
CA ASN A 295 21.77 11.12 -6.31
C ASN A 295 21.06 10.30 -5.23
N VAL A 296 20.94 8.99 -5.44
CA VAL A 296 20.37 8.06 -4.47
C VAL A 296 21.34 6.90 -4.30
N ASP A 297 21.85 6.75 -3.09
CA ASP A 297 22.70 5.64 -2.68
C ASP A 297 21.88 4.72 -1.76
N LEU A 298 21.72 3.46 -2.17
CA LEU A 298 21.04 2.41 -1.45
C LEU A 298 22.06 1.34 -1.07
N ALA A 299 22.27 1.12 0.22
CA ALA A 299 23.10 0.03 0.75
C ALA A 299 22.20 -0.98 1.48
N THR A 300 22.28 -2.23 1.08
CA THR A 300 21.53 -3.34 1.68
C THR A 300 22.47 -4.48 2.06
N SER A 301 22.01 -5.39 2.92
CA SER A 301 22.74 -6.62 3.23
C SER A 301 23.05 -7.50 2.01
N SER A 302 22.36 -7.29 0.88
CA SER A 302 22.56 -8.05 -0.37
C SER A 302 23.35 -7.29 -1.43
N GLY A 303 23.67 -6.01 -1.22
CA GLY A 303 24.45 -5.19 -2.16
C GLY A 303 24.06 -3.73 -2.17
N ASP A 304 24.81 -2.97 -2.93
CA ASP A 304 24.69 -1.53 -3.03
C ASP A 304 24.14 -1.12 -4.40
N THR A 305 23.36 -0.06 -4.44
CA THR A 305 22.85 0.54 -5.67
C THR A 305 23.01 2.05 -5.62
N THR A 306 23.67 2.62 -6.61
CA THR A 306 23.78 4.07 -6.77
C THR A 306 23.01 4.50 -8.01
N ASN A 307 22.11 5.46 -7.87
CA ASN A 307 21.37 6.08 -8.97
C ASN A 307 21.72 7.57 -9.03
N ARG A 308 22.26 8.00 -10.15
CA ARG A 308 22.56 9.41 -10.44
C ARG A 308 21.74 9.87 -11.61
N SER A 309 21.02 10.97 -11.47
CA SER A 309 20.23 11.50 -12.58
C SER A 309 20.32 13.02 -12.67
N GLY A 310 20.24 13.49 -13.90
CA GLY A 310 20.08 14.89 -14.22
C GLY A 310 18.96 15.06 -15.23
N SER A 311 18.07 16.02 -15.00
CA SER A 311 16.97 16.32 -15.92
C SER A 311 16.75 17.81 -16.05
N PHE A 312 16.30 18.20 -17.23
CA PHE A 312 15.81 19.52 -17.56
C PHE A 312 14.37 19.40 -18.03
N ILE A 313 13.51 20.24 -17.50
CA ILE A 313 12.11 20.36 -17.91
C ILE A 313 11.80 21.83 -18.12
N SER A 314 11.12 22.14 -19.23
CA SER A 314 10.66 23.50 -19.51
C SER A 314 9.21 23.47 -19.95
N ASN A 315 8.38 24.27 -19.28
CA ASN A 315 6.95 24.37 -19.53
C ASN A 315 6.60 25.79 -19.97
N TYR A 316 5.96 25.90 -21.11
CA TYR A 316 5.44 27.13 -21.66
C TYR A 316 3.93 27.14 -21.62
N THR A 317 3.35 28.21 -21.10
CA THR A 317 1.90 28.39 -21.06
C THR A 317 1.54 29.79 -21.49
N LYS A 318 0.69 29.95 -22.50
CA LYS A 318 0.28 31.25 -23.04
C LYS A 318 -1.22 31.30 -23.29
N ALA A 319 -1.84 32.39 -22.89
CA ALA A 319 -3.20 32.70 -23.34
C ALA A 319 -3.20 33.01 -24.85
N ILE A 320 -4.13 32.45 -25.57
CA ILE A 320 -4.41 32.66 -26.98
C ILE A 320 -5.86 33.17 -27.15
N PRO A 321 -6.25 33.78 -28.26
CA PRO A 321 -7.59 34.39 -28.40
C PRO A 321 -8.77 33.45 -28.09
N ALA A 322 -8.61 32.16 -28.35
CA ALA A 322 -9.67 31.14 -28.10
C ALA A 322 -9.44 30.33 -26.83
N GLY A 323 -8.40 30.61 -26.02
CA GLY A 323 -8.12 29.79 -24.84
C GLY A 323 -6.68 29.85 -24.36
N ARG A 324 -6.05 28.69 -24.14
CA ARG A 324 -4.70 28.56 -23.59
C ARG A 324 -3.92 27.48 -24.33
N LEU A 325 -2.68 27.80 -24.68
CA LEU A 325 -1.69 26.85 -25.20
C LEU A 325 -0.70 26.49 -24.09
N SER A 326 -0.44 25.21 -23.91
CA SER A 326 0.60 24.67 -23.04
C SER A 326 1.52 23.77 -23.85
N ALA A 327 2.84 23.93 -23.69
CA ALA A 327 3.84 23.08 -24.32
C ALA A 327 4.91 22.74 -23.29
N GLY A 328 5.41 21.53 -23.31
CA GLY A 328 6.46 21.05 -22.41
C GLY A 328 7.54 20.29 -23.18
N ILE A 329 8.79 20.47 -22.76
CA ILE A 329 9.91 19.65 -23.20
C ILE A 329 10.62 19.10 -21.96
N GLN A 330 11.11 17.88 -22.09
CA GLN A 330 11.93 17.25 -21.05
C GLN A 330 13.04 16.42 -21.67
N PHE A 331 14.20 16.46 -21.05
CA PHE A 331 15.30 15.56 -21.37
C PHE A 331 16.15 15.31 -20.12
N GLY A 332 16.79 14.16 -20.08
CA GLY A 332 17.66 13.82 -18.97
C GLY A 332 18.42 12.54 -19.19
N ARG A 333 19.29 12.28 -18.24
CA ARG A 333 20.11 11.07 -18.18
C ARG A 333 20.08 10.52 -16.76
N MET A 334 20.02 9.20 -16.65
CA MET A 334 20.12 8.46 -15.40
C MET A 334 21.19 7.40 -15.55
N GLU A 335 22.08 7.32 -14.60
CA GLU A 335 23.06 6.26 -14.45
C GLU A 335 22.70 5.46 -13.20
N GLN A 336 22.55 4.16 -13.36
CA GLN A 336 22.34 3.22 -12.28
C GLN A 336 23.51 2.25 -12.21
N GLU A 337 24.17 2.20 -11.07
CA GLU A 337 25.21 1.23 -10.76
C GLU A 337 24.72 0.34 -9.63
N ARG A 338 24.82 -0.97 -9.83
CA ARG A 338 24.49 -1.98 -8.82
C ARG A 338 25.72 -2.86 -8.58
N GLN A 339 26.04 -3.03 -7.29
CA GLN A 339 27.09 -3.92 -6.82
C GLN A 339 26.50 -4.79 -5.71
N GLY A 340 26.56 -6.10 -5.87
CA GLY A 340 25.98 -7.02 -4.89
C GLY A 340 26.64 -8.38 -4.89
N SER A 341 26.33 -9.12 -3.84
CA SER A 341 26.73 -10.53 -3.74
C SER A 341 26.08 -11.34 -4.87
N PRO A 342 26.75 -12.37 -5.37
CA PRO A 342 26.18 -13.26 -6.37
C PRO A 342 24.85 -13.84 -5.88
N LEU A 343 23.83 -13.81 -6.76
CA LEU A 343 22.53 -14.43 -6.50
C LEU A 343 22.64 -15.94 -6.76
N ILE A 344 22.36 -16.77 -5.75
CA ILE A 344 22.35 -18.22 -5.90
C ILE A 344 21.01 -18.66 -6.46
N ILE A 345 21.05 -19.37 -7.59
CA ILE A 345 19.87 -19.94 -8.26
C ILE A 345 19.94 -21.47 -8.16
N ASN A 346 18.79 -22.07 -7.92
CA ASN A 346 18.60 -23.52 -7.94
C ASN A 346 17.58 -23.86 -9.03
N GLU A 347 17.96 -24.72 -9.96
CA GLU A 347 17.10 -25.19 -11.05
C GLU A 347 16.97 -26.71 -11.03
N VAL A 348 15.81 -27.22 -11.45
CA VAL A 348 15.56 -28.64 -11.58
C VAL A 348 15.44 -29.02 -13.05
N HIS A 349 16.23 -29.99 -13.48
CA HIS A 349 16.27 -30.48 -14.85
C HIS A 349 16.11 -31.99 -14.90
N GLY A 350 15.46 -32.50 -15.95
CA GLY A 350 15.37 -33.92 -16.25
C GLY A 350 16.30 -34.26 -17.44
N ALA A 351 17.16 -35.26 -17.29
CA ALA A 351 17.95 -35.77 -18.40
C ALA A 351 18.26 -37.26 -18.23
N PRO A 352 18.38 -38.04 -19.34
CA PRO A 352 18.92 -39.38 -19.26
C PRO A 352 20.46 -39.36 -19.08
N LEU A 353 21.05 -40.50 -18.79
CA LEU A 353 22.50 -40.65 -18.82
C LEU A 353 23.04 -40.30 -20.22
N LEU A 354 24.14 -39.54 -20.29
CA LEU A 354 24.68 -38.91 -21.50
C LEU A 354 23.78 -37.84 -22.14
N GLY A 355 22.68 -37.48 -21.46
CA GLY A 355 21.80 -36.38 -21.86
C GLY A 355 22.41 -35.01 -21.56
N THR A 356 21.94 -34.01 -22.30
CA THR A 356 22.34 -32.61 -22.15
C THR A 356 21.12 -31.75 -21.85
N PHE A 357 21.26 -30.80 -20.94
CA PHE A 357 20.26 -29.75 -20.68
C PHE A 357 20.93 -28.39 -20.61
N SER A 358 20.17 -27.34 -20.84
CA SER A 358 20.63 -25.95 -20.77
C SER A 358 20.11 -25.30 -19.49
N LEU A 359 20.97 -24.51 -18.84
CA LEU A 359 20.53 -23.65 -17.73
C LEU A 359 19.72 -22.48 -18.27
N ASN A 360 18.68 -22.10 -17.51
CA ASN A 360 17.74 -21.06 -17.92
C ASN A 360 18.33 -19.64 -17.81
N GLN A 361 19.34 -19.47 -16.95
CA GLN A 361 19.94 -18.17 -16.69
C GLN A 361 21.24 -17.95 -17.47
N GLN A 362 21.53 -16.65 -17.69
CA GLN A 362 22.79 -16.20 -18.30
C GLN A 362 23.68 -15.53 -17.26
N ASN A 363 24.96 -15.28 -17.58
CA ASN A 363 25.94 -14.62 -16.69
C ASN A 363 26.21 -15.37 -15.37
N ILE A 364 26.32 -16.67 -15.49
CA ILE A 364 26.68 -17.55 -14.38
C ILE A 364 28.13 -17.28 -13.98
N VAL A 365 28.40 -17.17 -12.71
CA VAL A 365 29.76 -17.01 -12.16
C VAL A 365 30.51 -18.33 -12.35
N ASP A 366 31.62 -18.27 -13.03
CA ASP A 366 32.45 -19.46 -13.29
C ASP A 366 32.87 -20.15 -11.98
N GLY A 367 32.88 -21.48 -11.98
CA GLY A 367 33.23 -22.31 -10.82
C GLY A 367 32.17 -22.42 -9.74
N THR A 368 30.99 -21.80 -9.90
CA THR A 368 29.91 -21.88 -8.90
C THR A 368 28.86 -22.96 -9.20
N ILE A 369 28.95 -23.62 -10.36
CA ILE A 369 27.96 -24.63 -10.75
C ILE A 369 28.17 -25.91 -9.94
N ALA A 370 27.16 -26.30 -9.19
CA ALA A 370 27.10 -27.57 -8.47
C ALA A 370 25.88 -28.36 -8.92
N VAL A 371 26.11 -29.62 -9.33
CA VAL A 371 25.06 -30.52 -9.80
C VAL A 371 24.78 -31.58 -8.76
N GLN A 372 23.54 -31.75 -8.38
CA GLN A 372 23.05 -32.85 -7.53
C GLN A 372 22.10 -33.74 -8.34
N VAL A 373 22.12 -35.02 -8.11
CA VAL A 373 21.17 -35.98 -8.67
C VAL A 373 20.32 -36.58 -7.59
N LYS A 374 19.05 -36.75 -7.87
CA LYS A 374 18.12 -37.44 -6.97
C LYS A 374 18.28 -38.96 -7.18
N ASP A 375 18.69 -39.63 -6.12
CA ASP A 375 18.86 -41.08 -6.14
C ASP A 375 17.51 -41.80 -6.30
N PRO A 376 17.31 -42.60 -7.37
CA PRO A 376 16.00 -43.18 -7.68
C PRO A 376 15.39 -44.02 -6.55
N PRO A 377 16.13 -44.91 -5.85
CA PRO A 377 15.56 -45.73 -4.81
C PRO A 377 15.30 -44.98 -3.47
N THR A 378 16.12 -44.02 -3.14
CA THR A 378 16.02 -43.33 -1.84
C THR A 378 15.33 -41.98 -1.88
N GLY A 379 15.28 -41.35 -3.07
CA GLY A 379 14.78 -40.00 -3.27
C GLY A 379 15.70 -38.92 -2.69
N SER A 380 16.88 -39.26 -2.16
CA SER A 380 17.83 -38.32 -1.58
C SER A 380 18.65 -37.62 -2.68
N LEU A 381 19.00 -36.34 -2.45
CA LEU A 381 19.88 -35.59 -3.34
C LEU A 381 21.35 -35.94 -3.06
N MET A 382 22.07 -36.33 -4.08
CA MET A 382 23.49 -36.65 -4.02
C MET A 382 24.31 -35.75 -4.93
N THR A 383 25.35 -35.10 -4.39
CA THR A 383 26.21 -34.20 -5.16
C THR A 383 27.08 -35.01 -6.14
N LEU A 384 27.01 -34.62 -7.41
CA LEU A 384 27.88 -35.20 -8.45
C LEU A 384 29.26 -34.56 -8.39
N PRO A 385 30.33 -35.37 -8.43
CA PRO A 385 31.68 -34.86 -8.69
C PRO A 385 31.76 -34.17 -10.05
N GLN A 386 32.58 -33.14 -10.17
CA GLN A 386 32.71 -32.37 -11.43
C GLN A 386 33.20 -33.23 -12.60
N THR A 387 33.85 -34.36 -12.35
CA THR A 387 34.26 -35.36 -13.36
C THR A 387 33.08 -36.09 -13.99
N ASN A 388 31.89 -36.04 -13.40
CA ASN A 388 30.71 -36.75 -13.83
C ASN A 388 29.80 -35.95 -14.78
N TYR A 389 30.17 -34.72 -15.08
CA TYR A 389 29.45 -33.87 -16.03
C TYR A 389 30.40 -32.91 -16.76
N LEU A 390 30.02 -32.52 -17.97
CA LEU A 390 30.70 -31.49 -18.74
C LEU A 390 29.87 -30.22 -18.77
N ILE A 391 30.55 -29.08 -18.58
CA ILE A 391 29.96 -27.75 -18.74
C ILE A 391 30.44 -27.20 -20.07
N LEU A 392 29.53 -26.89 -20.97
CA LEU A 392 29.79 -26.28 -22.27
C LEU A 392 29.14 -24.90 -22.32
N LEU A 393 29.94 -23.90 -22.66
CA LEU A 393 29.46 -22.54 -22.88
C LEU A 393 29.16 -22.37 -24.37
N THR A 394 27.89 -22.15 -24.72
CA THR A 394 27.47 -21.90 -26.11
C THR A 394 26.88 -20.49 -26.17
N GLY A 395 27.71 -19.51 -26.52
CA GLY A 395 27.36 -18.09 -26.44
C GLY A 395 27.19 -17.63 -24.98
N THR A 396 26.00 -17.20 -24.60
CA THR A 396 25.65 -16.81 -23.24
C THR A 396 24.94 -17.92 -22.44
N THR A 397 24.67 -19.06 -23.07
CA THR A 397 23.95 -20.19 -22.48
C THR A 397 24.92 -21.26 -22.00
N VAL A 398 24.73 -21.76 -20.80
CA VAL A 398 25.47 -22.87 -20.21
C VAL A 398 24.71 -24.16 -20.45
N GLN A 399 25.36 -25.14 -21.04
CA GLN A 399 24.85 -26.49 -21.22
C GLN A 399 25.61 -27.48 -20.34
N ILE A 400 24.89 -28.39 -19.72
CA ILE A 400 25.46 -29.44 -18.87
C ILE A 400 25.14 -30.79 -19.49
N THR A 401 26.21 -31.57 -19.77
CA THR A 401 26.10 -32.94 -20.26
C THR A 401 26.49 -33.91 -19.16
N ILE A 402 25.61 -34.82 -18.79
CA ILE A 402 25.85 -35.79 -17.73
C ILE A 402 26.61 -36.99 -18.24
N LEU A 403 27.78 -37.26 -17.67
CA LEU A 403 28.63 -38.40 -18.03
C LEU A 403 28.41 -39.60 -17.12
N SER A 404 28.11 -39.36 -15.84
CA SER A 404 27.87 -40.40 -14.84
C SER A 404 26.95 -39.88 -13.76
N VAL A 405 26.12 -40.74 -13.20
CA VAL A 405 25.22 -40.41 -12.07
C VAL A 405 25.78 -40.88 -10.72
N ALA A 406 26.96 -41.52 -10.70
CA ALA A 406 27.58 -41.91 -9.43
C ALA A 406 27.79 -40.69 -8.50
N PRO A 407 27.49 -40.74 -7.21
CA PRO A 407 27.23 -41.94 -6.38
C PRO A 407 25.78 -42.45 -6.39
N ALA A 408 24.85 -41.83 -7.11
CA ALA A 408 23.47 -42.32 -7.17
C ALA A 408 23.37 -43.67 -7.87
N THR A 409 22.32 -44.41 -7.59
CA THR A 409 22.09 -45.77 -8.13
C THR A 409 21.75 -45.72 -9.62
N PRO A 410 22.58 -46.30 -10.50
CA PRO A 410 22.29 -46.36 -11.94
C PRO A 410 21.02 -47.20 -12.20
N GLN A 411 20.16 -46.73 -13.08
CA GLN A 411 19.00 -47.49 -13.55
C GLN A 411 19.33 -48.35 -14.73
N PRO A 412 18.78 -49.56 -14.87
CA PRO A 412 19.06 -50.46 -15.98
C PRO A 412 18.50 -49.96 -17.32
N ASP A 413 17.47 -49.13 -17.30
CA ASP A 413 16.92 -48.53 -18.52
C ASP A 413 17.77 -47.33 -18.96
N PRO A 414 18.42 -47.37 -20.13
CA PRO A 414 19.21 -46.25 -20.60
C PRO A 414 18.41 -45.00 -20.96
N ALA A 415 17.09 -45.13 -21.13
CA ALA A 415 16.17 -44.02 -21.36
C ALA A 415 15.63 -43.41 -20.07
N TYR A 416 16.01 -43.94 -18.90
CA TYR A 416 15.53 -43.41 -17.61
C TYR A 416 15.95 -41.94 -17.43
N VAL A 417 14.99 -41.08 -17.16
CA VAL A 417 15.19 -39.64 -16.93
C VAL A 417 15.46 -39.41 -15.46
N TYR A 418 16.69 -39.03 -15.13
CA TYR A 418 17.09 -38.61 -13.78
C TYR A 418 16.68 -37.16 -13.53
N GLU A 419 16.34 -36.87 -12.30
CA GLU A 419 16.08 -35.50 -11.83
C GLU A 419 17.40 -34.92 -11.26
N PHE A 420 17.84 -33.80 -11.83
CA PHE A 420 19.03 -33.07 -11.40
C PHE A 420 18.62 -31.72 -10.79
N GLN A 421 19.19 -31.39 -9.64
CA GLN A 421 19.15 -30.06 -9.07
C GLN A 421 20.50 -29.38 -9.31
N VAL A 422 20.48 -28.26 -10.01
CA VAL A 422 21.70 -27.50 -10.34
C VAL A 422 21.65 -26.17 -9.57
N SER A 423 22.69 -25.95 -8.76
CA SER A 423 22.88 -24.70 -8.02
C SER A 423 24.04 -23.93 -8.63
N TYR A 424 23.87 -22.64 -8.84
CA TYR A 424 24.91 -21.76 -9.36
C TYR A 424 24.69 -20.32 -8.93
N ALA A 425 25.74 -19.49 -9.01
CA ALA A 425 25.68 -18.07 -8.69
C ALA A 425 25.59 -17.22 -9.97
N LEU A 426 24.71 -16.21 -9.96
CA LEU A 426 24.66 -15.18 -10.99
C LEU A 426 25.43 -13.94 -10.56
N LEU A 427 26.14 -13.33 -11.52
CA LEU A 427 26.80 -12.04 -11.28
C LEU A 427 25.75 -10.96 -11.05
N ASN A 428 25.72 -10.41 -9.83
CA ASN A 428 24.79 -9.36 -9.44
C ASN A 428 25.44 -7.96 -9.51
N GLN A 429 26.09 -7.67 -10.63
CA GLN A 429 26.72 -6.38 -10.89
C GLN A 429 26.24 -5.85 -12.24
N SER A 430 25.81 -4.60 -12.26
CA SER A 430 25.36 -3.97 -13.51
C SER A 430 25.56 -2.46 -13.44
N ARG A 431 25.89 -1.89 -14.59
CA ARG A 431 25.83 -0.44 -14.82
C ARG A 431 24.99 -0.16 -16.04
N ILE A 432 23.99 0.68 -15.85
CA ILE A 432 22.98 1.00 -16.84
C ILE A 432 22.94 2.51 -17.01
N ASP A 433 23.06 2.97 -18.23
CA ASP A 433 22.81 4.34 -18.63
C ASP A 433 21.44 4.42 -19.29
N THR A 434 20.63 5.39 -18.89
CA THR A 434 19.32 5.67 -19.47
C THR A 434 19.27 7.13 -19.91
N VAL A 435 18.98 7.36 -21.17
CA VAL A 435 18.71 8.67 -21.72
C VAL A 435 17.24 8.78 -22.04
N PHE A 436 16.60 9.85 -21.62
CA PHE A 436 15.18 10.08 -21.89
C PHE A 436 14.94 11.48 -22.46
N ARG A 437 13.94 11.57 -23.33
CA ARG A 437 13.49 12.79 -23.96
C ARG A 437 11.99 12.75 -24.19
N GLY A 438 11.36 13.88 -24.06
CA GLY A 438 9.93 13.97 -24.29
C GLY A 438 9.49 15.39 -24.61
N PHE A 439 8.33 15.47 -25.24
CA PHE A 439 7.64 16.74 -25.42
C PHE A 439 6.14 16.54 -25.35
N SER A 440 5.42 17.58 -24.98
CA SER A 440 3.98 17.58 -24.91
C SER A 440 3.41 18.92 -25.40
N VAL A 441 2.26 18.88 -26.00
CA VAL A 441 1.49 20.07 -26.40
C VAL A 441 0.03 19.83 -26.04
N ARG A 442 -0.60 20.83 -25.47
CA ARG A 442 -2.02 20.86 -25.16
C ARG A 442 -2.58 22.25 -25.48
N THR A 443 -3.74 22.28 -26.08
CA THR A 443 -4.47 23.52 -26.33
C THR A 443 -5.83 23.41 -25.66
N ASP A 444 -6.14 24.30 -24.74
CA ASP A 444 -7.46 24.39 -24.11
C ASP A 444 -8.22 25.52 -24.79
N LEU A 445 -9.28 25.19 -25.54
CA LEU A 445 -10.07 26.11 -26.32
C LEU A 445 -11.47 26.30 -25.72
N TRP A 446 -12.03 27.52 -25.85
CA TRP A 446 -13.39 27.85 -25.44
C TRP A 446 -13.71 27.39 -24.01
N ASP A 447 -12.93 27.86 -23.05
CA ASP A 447 -13.05 27.50 -21.62
C ASP A 447 -12.98 25.97 -21.35
N ASN A 448 -12.05 25.30 -22.02
CA ASN A 448 -11.81 23.84 -21.98
C ASN A 448 -12.92 23.00 -22.65
N LEU A 449 -13.81 23.60 -23.43
CA LEU A 449 -14.80 22.85 -24.20
C LEU A 449 -14.15 21.84 -25.15
N PHE A 450 -12.96 22.18 -25.67
CA PHE A 450 -12.20 21.33 -26.57
C PHE A 450 -10.72 21.45 -26.27
N SER A 451 -10.10 20.40 -25.77
CA SER A 451 -8.71 20.38 -25.34
C SER A 451 -7.95 19.22 -26.00
N PRO A 452 -7.49 19.39 -27.24
CA PRO A 452 -6.63 18.41 -27.89
C PRO A 452 -5.24 18.46 -27.26
N TYR A 453 -4.61 17.28 -27.15
CA TYR A 453 -3.25 17.17 -26.65
C TYR A 453 -2.50 16.03 -27.33
N PHE A 454 -1.19 16.18 -27.33
CA PHE A 454 -0.23 15.19 -27.78
C PHE A 454 0.93 15.13 -26.78
N SER A 455 1.40 13.92 -26.48
CA SER A 455 2.57 13.69 -25.65
C SER A 455 3.43 12.59 -26.28
N TYR A 456 4.71 12.85 -26.32
CA TYR A 456 5.73 11.91 -26.80
C TYR A 456 6.80 11.77 -25.72
N PHE A 457 7.16 10.55 -25.42
CA PHE A 457 8.25 10.22 -24.50
C PHE A 457 9.04 9.03 -25.06
N ASN A 458 10.37 9.18 -25.08
CA ASN A 458 11.29 8.11 -25.48
C ASN A 458 12.31 7.88 -24.37
N SER A 459 12.61 6.65 -24.08
CA SER A 459 13.63 6.21 -23.12
C SER A 459 14.49 5.13 -23.74
N GLU A 460 15.80 5.32 -23.73
CA GLU A 460 16.79 4.41 -24.26
C GLU A 460 17.73 3.98 -23.13
N GLN A 461 17.79 2.69 -22.85
CA GLN A 461 18.68 2.09 -21.85
C GLN A 461 19.85 1.40 -22.54
N GLU A 462 21.06 1.68 -22.07
CA GLU A 462 22.28 1.00 -22.46
C GLU A 462 22.88 0.29 -21.25
N VAL A 463 23.16 -1.00 -21.40
CA VAL A 463 23.90 -1.77 -20.40
C VAL A 463 25.38 -1.59 -20.66
N VAL A 464 26.03 -0.77 -19.83
CA VAL A 464 27.47 -0.46 -19.94
C VAL A 464 28.31 -1.63 -19.45
N SER A 465 27.87 -2.31 -18.40
CA SER A 465 28.53 -3.50 -17.86
C SER A 465 27.54 -4.38 -17.08
N GLY A 466 27.84 -5.68 -16.99
CA GLY A 466 27.01 -6.65 -16.29
C GLY A 466 25.82 -7.12 -17.12
N SER A 467 24.79 -7.62 -16.44
CA SER A 467 23.55 -8.09 -17.06
C SER A 467 22.33 -7.60 -16.31
N ILE A 468 21.22 -7.48 -17.02
CA ILE A 468 19.90 -7.22 -16.46
C ILE A 468 19.02 -8.43 -16.77
N MET A 469 18.33 -8.99 -15.76
CA MET A 469 17.28 -9.97 -15.99
C MET A 469 16.20 -9.35 -16.88
N GLY A 470 15.90 -9.96 -18.02
CA GLY A 470 14.98 -9.44 -19.03
C GLY A 470 15.62 -8.53 -20.10
N GLY A 471 16.89 -8.12 -19.93
CA GLY A 471 17.58 -7.23 -20.86
C GLY A 471 17.23 -5.75 -20.69
N SER A 472 17.85 -4.87 -21.51
CA SER A 472 17.53 -3.44 -21.52
C SER A 472 16.18 -3.19 -22.18
N ASP A 473 15.35 -2.33 -21.61
CA ASP A 473 14.13 -1.85 -22.25
C ASP A 473 14.38 -0.50 -22.94
N GLN A 474 14.00 -0.45 -24.19
CA GLN A 474 13.92 0.79 -24.95
C GLN A 474 12.45 0.99 -25.27
N TYR A 475 11.88 2.10 -24.86
CA TYR A 475 10.48 2.32 -25.13
C TYR A 475 10.17 3.74 -25.62
N THR A 476 9.13 3.81 -26.43
CA THR A 476 8.50 5.04 -26.88
C THR A 476 7.05 5.00 -26.44
N ASN A 477 6.59 6.06 -25.80
CA ASN A 477 5.22 6.25 -25.42
C ASN A 477 4.63 7.48 -26.12
N GLU A 478 3.65 7.27 -26.98
CA GLU A 478 2.93 8.30 -27.73
C GLU A 478 1.49 8.34 -27.23
N ILE A 479 1.03 9.52 -26.87
CA ILE A 479 -0.36 9.73 -26.43
C ILE A 479 -0.96 10.85 -27.27
N VAL A 480 -2.10 10.56 -27.88
CA VAL A 480 -2.94 11.54 -28.60
C VAL A 480 -4.32 11.51 -27.98
N GLY A 481 -4.83 12.64 -27.59
CA GLY A 481 -6.15 12.68 -26.97
C GLY A 481 -6.87 14.00 -27.13
N VAL A 482 -8.14 13.95 -26.80
CA VAL A 482 -9.02 15.12 -26.69
C VAL A 482 -9.76 15.03 -25.37
N ALA A 483 -9.66 16.08 -24.58
CA ALA A 483 -10.48 16.27 -23.40
C ALA A 483 -11.52 17.36 -23.66
N THR A 484 -12.68 17.26 -23.02
CA THR A 484 -13.77 18.24 -23.11
C THR A 484 -14.35 18.50 -21.74
N GLN A 485 -14.73 19.75 -21.48
CA GLN A 485 -15.44 20.15 -20.28
C GLN A 485 -16.50 21.17 -20.64
N ALA A 486 -17.76 20.86 -20.41
CA ALA A 486 -18.90 21.71 -20.68
C ALA A 486 -19.82 21.75 -19.47
N GLY A 487 -19.67 22.76 -18.62
CA GLY A 487 -20.43 22.87 -17.38
C GLY A 487 -20.24 21.63 -16.49
N SER A 488 -21.31 20.87 -16.33
CA SER A 488 -21.35 19.64 -15.52
C SER A 488 -20.80 18.40 -16.23
N TYR A 489 -20.47 18.48 -17.49
CA TYR A 489 -19.99 17.35 -18.28
C TYR A 489 -18.50 17.48 -18.53
N SER A 490 -17.78 16.37 -18.41
CA SER A 490 -16.41 16.24 -18.90
C SER A 490 -16.23 14.93 -19.66
N GLY A 491 -15.37 14.94 -20.64
CA GLY A 491 -15.08 13.78 -21.48
C GLY A 491 -13.61 13.71 -21.83
N LEU A 492 -13.13 12.51 -22.08
CA LEU A 492 -11.77 12.21 -22.53
C LEU A 492 -11.83 11.06 -23.52
N VAL A 493 -11.16 11.22 -24.64
CA VAL A 493 -10.82 10.12 -25.54
C VAL A 493 -9.32 10.20 -25.83
N GLU A 494 -8.63 9.10 -25.61
CA GLU A 494 -7.18 9.02 -25.67
C GLU A 494 -6.74 7.74 -26.35
N HIS A 495 -5.81 7.85 -27.27
CA HIS A 495 -5.07 6.73 -27.85
C HIS A 495 -3.64 6.79 -27.35
N GLN A 496 -3.14 5.68 -26.81
CA GLN A 496 -1.78 5.51 -26.35
C GLN A 496 -1.12 4.36 -27.12
N SER A 497 0.02 4.62 -27.71
CA SER A 497 0.90 3.60 -28.32
C SER A 497 2.17 3.50 -27.47
N TYR A 498 2.36 2.36 -26.82
CA TYR A 498 3.51 2.04 -26.01
C TYR A 498 4.36 0.99 -26.72
N ARG A 499 5.42 1.44 -27.37
CA ARG A 499 6.37 0.60 -28.10
C ARG A 499 7.53 0.29 -27.18
N SER A 500 7.52 -0.87 -26.57
CA SER A 500 8.54 -1.39 -25.69
C SER A 500 9.02 -2.74 -26.20
N ARG A 501 10.29 -3.05 -25.93
CA ARG A 501 10.83 -4.37 -26.21
C ARG A 501 10.25 -5.44 -25.28
N LEU A 502 9.95 -5.07 -24.03
CA LEU A 502 9.48 -5.99 -22.99
C LEU A 502 7.97 -6.19 -23.03
N ASN A 503 7.21 -5.12 -23.23
CA ASN A 503 5.75 -5.18 -23.12
C ASN A 503 5.08 -4.15 -24.07
N PRO A 504 5.13 -4.36 -25.39
CA PRO A 504 4.49 -3.46 -26.34
C PRO A 504 2.98 -3.55 -26.26
N SER A 505 2.31 -2.38 -26.25
CA SER A 505 0.86 -2.31 -26.19
C SER A 505 0.28 -1.06 -26.87
N GLU A 506 -0.95 -1.16 -27.34
CA GLU A 506 -1.74 -0.02 -27.77
C GLU A 506 -3.05 0.02 -27.00
N SER A 507 -3.44 1.20 -26.53
CA SER A 507 -4.68 1.34 -25.80
C SER A 507 -5.53 2.50 -26.31
N LEU A 508 -6.84 2.27 -26.35
CA LEU A 508 -7.85 3.29 -26.55
C LEU A 508 -8.64 3.45 -25.26
N ARG A 509 -8.61 4.64 -24.68
CA ARG A 509 -9.34 4.98 -23.47
C ARG A 509 -10.40 6.03 -23.75
N ALA A 510 -11.61 5.79 -23.29
CA ALA A 510 -12.69 6.76 -23.28
C ALA A 510 -13.23 6.90 -21.85
N ARG A 511 -13.45 8.12 -21.41
CA ARG A 511 -14.04 8.43 -20.12
C ARG A 511 -15.04 9.56 -20.26
N GLY A 512 -16.24 9.38 -19.74
CA GLY A 512 -17.26 10.42 -19.61
C GLY A 512 -17.58 10.63 -18.14
N GLN A 513 -17.76 11.86 -17.72
CA GLN A 513 -18.18 12.21 -16.36
C GLN A 513 -19.27 13.28 -16.43
N TYR A 514 -20.32 13.04 -15.69
CA TYR A 514 -21.33 14.03 -15.35
C TYR A 514 -21.23 14.35 -13.87
N ARG A 515 -21.13 15.62 -13.51
CA ARG A 515 -21.15 16.08 -12.13
C ARG A 515 -21.96 17.36 -12.05
N SER A 516 -23.10 17.31 -11.41
CA SER A 516 -23.94 18.48 -11.22
C SER A 516 -24.43 18.58 -9.79
N PRO A 517 -24.42 19.77 -9.21
CA PRO A 517 -25.41 20.11 -8.21
C PRO A 517 -26.76 20.16 -8.90
N VAL A 518 -27.61 19.15 -8.69
CA VAL A 518 -29.00 19.14 -9.21
C VAL A 518 -29.80 20.22 -8.49
N THR A 519 -29.51 20.41 -7.22
CA THR A 519 -29.97 21.52 -6.38
C THR A 519 -28.85 21.87 -5.39
N ASP A 520 -29.01 22.95 -4.60
CA ASP A 520 -28.08 23.26 -3.49
C ASP A 520 -27.93 22.10 -2.49
N ASP A 521 -28.89 21.18 -2.50
CA ASP A 521 -29.00 20.06 -1.56
C ASP A 521 -28.80 18.69 -2.21
N THR A 522 -28.57 18.63 -3.52
CA THR A 522 -28.41 17.35 -4.26
C THR A 522 -27.26 17.42 -5.23
N ASN A 523 -26.27 16.57 -5.02
CA ASN A 523 -25.14 16.38 -5.92
C ASN A 523 -25.21 14.99 -6.55
N VAL A 524 -25.03 14.91 -7.85
CA VAL A 524 -24.95 13.65 -8.61
C VAL A 524 -23.66 13.63 -9.41
N SER A 525 -22.93 12.54 -9.33
CA SER A 525 -21.75 12.27 -10.16
C SER A 525 -21.89 10.91 -10.81
N VAL A 526 -21.74 10.86 -12.12
CA VAL A 526 -21.72 9.62 -12.91
C VAL A 526 -20.42 9.61 -13.70
N ILE A 527 -19.67 8.52 -13.61
CA ILE A 527 -18.43 8.32 -14.37
C ILE A 527 -18.61 7.04 -15.18
N LEU A 528 -18.37 7.14 -16.48
CA LEU A 528 -18.30 6.01 -17.39
C LEU A 528 -16.87 5.91 -17.91
N SER A 529 -16.28 4.75 -17.90
CA SER A 529 -14.94 4.48 -18.40
C SER A 529 -14.92 3.25 -19.29
N TYR A 530 -14.15 3.34 -20.34
CA TYR A 530 -13.88 2.25 -21.26
C TYR A 530 -12.40 2.27 -21.63
N THR A 531 -11.72 1.15 -21.53
CA THR A 531 -10.35 0.97 -22.00
C THR A 531 -10.27 -0.32 -22.79
N LEU A 532 -9.71 -0.23 -23.98
CA LEU A 532 -9.36 -1.35 -24.84
C LEU A 532 -7.84 -1.36 -24.98
N THR A 533 -7.19 -2.48 -24.67
CA THR A 533 -5.74 -2.62 -24.77
C THR A 533 -5.40 -3.84 -25.61
N ASP A 534 -4.59 -3.63 -26.64
CA ASP A 534 -3.95 -4.67 -27.42
C ASP A 534 -2.52 -4.87 -26.92
N HIS A 535 -2.22 -6.04 -26.44
CA HIS A 535 -0.89 -6.47 -26.03
C HIS A 535 -0.24 -7.27 -27.16
N PHE A 536 0.94 -6.84 -27.58
CA PHE A 536 1.68 -7.50 -28.66
C PHE A 536 2.73 -8.48 -28.10
N VAL A 537 3.22 -9.33 -28.97
CA VAL A 537 4.28 -10.28 -28.62
C VAL A 537 5.53 -9.52 -28.19
N SER A 538 6.03 -9.86 -26.99
CA SER A 538 7.29 -9.30 -26.49
C SER A 538 8.49 -9.92 -27.22
N ALA A 539 9.38 -9.08 -27.72
CA ALA A 539 10.64 -9.55 -28.32
C ALA A 539 11.62 -10.14 -27.29
N ALA A 540 11.44 -9.79 -26.02
CA ALA A 540 12.30 -10.22 -24.91
C ALA A 540 11.81 -11.50 -24.21
N THR A 541 10.55 -11.90 -24.42
CA THR A 541 9.95 -13.07 -23.77
C THR A 541 9.51 -14.08 -24.83
N PRO A 542 10.37 -15.04 -25.20
CA PRO A 542 10.02 -16.09 -26.15
C PRO A 542 8.80 -16.87 -25.65
N GLY A 543 7.80 -17.04 -26.53
CA GLY A 543 6.55 -17.73 -26.19
C GLY A 543 5.45 -16.84 -25.62
N SER A 544 5.67 -15.52 -25.45
CA SER A 544 4.58 -14.59 -25.16
C SER A 544 3.58 -14.59 -26.31
N THR A 545 2.28 -14.53 -25.99
CA THR A 545 1.21 -14.47 -26.97
C THR A 545 0.57 -13.09 -26.93
N ALA A 546 0.22 -12.58 -28.13
CA ALA A 546 -0.58 -11.38 -28.21
C ALA A 546 -1.98 -11.65 -27.66
N TYR A 547 -2.52 -10.72 -26.91
CA TYR A 547 -3.91 -10.79 -26.41
C TYR A 547 -4.52 -9.39 -26.33
N ARG A 548 -5.83 -9.37 -26.25
CA ARG A 548 -6.60 -8.14 -26.10
C ARG A 548 -7.35 -8.19 -24.78
N ASP A 549 -7.33 -7.09 -24.05
CA ASP A 549 -8.19 -6.90 -22.90
C ASP A 549 -9.11 -5.69 -23.05
N THR A 550 -10.21 -5.72 -22.32
CA THR A 550 -11.18 -4.65 -22.30
C THR A 550 -11.65 -4.42 -20.88
N THR A 551 -11.58 -3.19 -20.41
CA THR A 551 -12.11 -2.78 -19.12
C THR A 551 -13.27 -1.80 -19.33
N MET A 552 -14.42 -2.10 -18.74
CA MET A 552 -15.58 -1.20 -18.69
C MET A 552 -15.86 -0.87 -17.22
N GLY A 553 -16.08 0.39 -16.93
CA GLY A 553 -16.42 0.85 -15.60
C GLY A 553 -17.54 1.86 -15.59
N MET A 554 -18.36 1.80 -14.55
CA MET A 554 -19.38 2.79 -14.25
C MET A 554 -19.38 3.05 -12.75
N ASP A 555 -19.25 4.31 -12.37
CA ASP A 555 -19.39 4.78 -11.01
C ASP A 555 -20.52 5.79 -10.93
N VAL A 556 -21.39 5.62 -9.95
CA VAL A 556 -22.49 6.54 -9.65
C VAL A 556 -22.37 6.93 -8.19
N LEU A 557 -22.39 8.22 -7.91
CA LEU A 557 -22.37 8.77 -6.57
C LEU A 557 -23.44 9.85 -6.47
N THR A 558 -24.27 9.76 -5.45
CA THR A 558 -25.34 10.73 -5.18
C THR A 558 -25.34 11.08 -3.70
N ASP A 559 -25.34 12.38 -3.39
CA ASP A 559 -25.52 12.92 -2.04
C ASP A 559 -26.72 13.86 -2.08
N MET A 560 -27.76 13.53 -1.31
CA MET A 560 -29.02 14.26 -1.25
C MET A 560 -29.28 14.70 0.21
N LYS A 561 -29.60 15.98 0.39
CA LYS A 561 -29.96 16.58 1.68
C LYS A 561 -31.39 17.08 1.63
N PHE A 562 -32.26 16.49 2.41
CA PHE A 562 -33.66 16.90 2.53
C PHE A 562 -33.80 17.81 3.75
N ARG A 563 -33.71 19.12 3.53
CA ARG A 563 -33.59 20.13 4.61
C ARG A 563 -34.74 20.22 5.56
N PRO A 564 -36.02 20.24 5.20
CA PRO A 564 -37.04 20.33 6.22
C PRO A 564 -37.04 19.15 7.20
N GLN A 565 -36.65 17.97 6.73
CA GLN A 565 -36.66 16.71 7.47
C GLN A 565 -35.31 16.34 8.08
N PHE A 566 -34.22 17.10 7.83
CA PHE A 566 -32.85 16.79 8.25
C PHE A 566 -32.41 15.37 7.87
N VAL A 567 -32.79 14.92 6.68
CA VAL A 567 -32.42 13.63 6.13
C VAL A 567 -31.29 13.81 5.12
N ASN A 568 -30.20 13.08 5.29
CA ASN A 568 -29.13 12.94 4.31
C ASN A 568 -29.15 11.52 3.76
N LEU A 569 -29.21 11.39 2.46
CA LEU A 569 -29.13 10.12 1.73
C LEU A 569 -27.88 10.12 0.89
N PHE A 570 -27.05 9.13 1.07
CA PHE A 570 -25.88 8.87 0.24
C PHE A 570 -26.06 7.54 -0.49
N LEU A 571 -25.79 7.56 -1.78
CA LEU A 571 -25.80 6.39 -2.65
C LEU A 571 -24.51 6.37 -3.46
N SER A 572 -23.78 5.26 -3.43
CA SER A 572 -22.69 5.02 -4.37
C SER A 572 -22.80 3.61 -4.96
N GLY A 573 -22.59 3.51 -6.26
CA GLY A 573 -22.57 2.26 -6.99
C GLY A 573 -21.39 2.22 -7.94
N SER A 574 -20.69 1.10 -8.01
CA SER A 574 -19.59 0.89 -8.93
C SER A 574 -19.79 -0.45 -9.63
N TYR A 575 -19.63 -0.46 -10.94
CA TYR A 575 -19.62 -1.66 -11.76
C TYR A 575 -18.37 -1.65 -12.63
N TYR A 576 -17.57 -2.71 -12.54
CA TYR A 576 -16.39 -2.91 -13.37
C TYR A 576 -16.43 -4.28 -14.01
N ARG A 577 -16.14 -4.33 -15.29
CA ARG A 577 -15.98 -5.58 -16.03
C ARG A 577 -14.66 -5.56 -16.78
N TYR A 578 -13.87 -6.56 -16.52
CA TYR A 578 -12.63 -6.84 -17.23
C TYR A 578 -12.81 -8.12 -18.06
N ASN A 579 -12.54 -8.04 -19.35
CA ASN A 579 -12.48 -9.18 -20.26
C ASN A 579 -11.04 -9.27 -20.79
N GLY A 580 -10.38 -10.38 -20.54
CA GLY A 580 -8.99 -10.59 -20.90
C GLY A 580 -8.60 -12.06 -20.69
N PRO A 581 -7.32 -12.35 -20.37
CA PRO A 581 -6.90 -13.71 -20.05
C PRO A 581 -7.67 -14.34 -18.88
N VAL A 582 -8.19 -13.52 -17.98
CA VAL A 582 -9.07 -13.91 -16.88
C VAL A 582 -10.22 -12.91 -16.82
N ASP A 583 -11.43 -13.35 -17.14
CA ASP A 583 -12.61 -12.48 -17.08
C ASP A 583 -13.01 -12.21 -15.64
N SER A 584 -13.28 -10.97 -15.30
CA SER A 584 -13.79 -10.61 -13.97
C SER A 584 -14.87 -9.54 -14.03
N THR A 585 -15.81 -9.62 -13.09
CA THR A 585 -16.87 -8.63 -12.92
C THR A 585 -16.97 -8.26 -11.45
N THR A 586 -16.93 -6.97 -11.16
CA THR A 586 -17.06 -6.42 -9.80
C THR A 586 -18.28 -5.51 -9.75
N LEU A 587 -19.15 -5.76 -8.79
CA LEU A 587 -20.29 -4.89 -8.47
C LEU A 587 -20.18 -4.48 -7.00
N MET A 588 -20.23 -3.18 -6.73
CA MET A 588 -20.30 -2.62 -5.38
C MET A 588 -21.48 -1.66 -5.29
N LEU A 589 -22.26 -1.77 -4.23
CA LEU A 589 -23.32 -0.84 -3.89
C LEU A 589 -23.19 -0.45 -2.43
N ASN A 590 -23.18 0.84 -2.14
CA ASN A 590 -23.17 1.37 -0.79
C ASN A 590 -24.22 2.47 -0.68
N SER A 591 -25.10 2.35 0.30
CA SER A 591 -26.15 3.31 0.59
C SER A 591 -26.24 3.53 2.07
N TYR A 592 -26.30 4.79 2.49
CA TYR A 592 -26.62 5.11 3.88
C TYR A 592 -27.54 6.32 3.97
N VAL A 593 -28.38 6.28 5.00
CA VAL A 593 -29.30 7.35 5.39
C VAL A 593 -28.95 7.81 6.79
N THR A 594 -28.86 9.11 6.97
CA THR A 594 -28.82 9.75 8.27
C THR A 594 -30.02 10.65 8.42
N TRP A 595 -30.84 10.41 9.43
CA TRP A 595 -32.03 11.21 9.74
C TRP A 595 -31.95 11.76 11.14
N GLN A 596 -32.05 13.07 11.26
CA GLN A 596 -32.06 13.77 12.55
C GLN A 596 -33.42 14.37 12.85
N ILE A 597 -34.05 13.92 13.91
CA ILE A 597 -35.37 14.39 14.38
C ILE A 597 -35.17 14.99 15.78
N GLY A 598 -34.94 16.31 15.85
CA GLY A 598 -34.63 16.95 17.11
C GLY A 598 -33.40 16.34 17.80
N MET A 599 -33.59 15.69 18.94
CA MET A 599 -32.51 15.02 19.69
C MET A 599 -32.29 13.55 19.25
N LEU A 600 -33.06 13.05 18.29
CA LEU A 600 -32.97 11.69 17.79
C LEU A 600 -32.18 11.69 16.48
N SER A 601 -31.19 10.81 16.37
CA SER A 601 -30.47 10.52 15.11
C SER A 601 -30.66 9.05 14.74
N VAL A 602 -31.15 8.81 13.53
CA VAL A 602 -31.32 7.49 12.94
C VAL A 602 -30.33 7.35 11.79
N ASN A 603 -29.47 6.36 11.85
CA ASN A 603 -28.55 6.05 10.76
C ASN A 603 -28.80 4.63 10.31
N GLY A 604 -28.86 4.40 9.01
CA GLY A 604 -29.01 3.08 8.43
C GLY A 604 -28.23 2.98 7.12
N GLY A 605 -27.75 1.81 6.77
CA GLY A 605 -27.01 1.62 5.55
C GLY A 605 -27.01 0.19 5.05
N ILE A 606 -26.72 0.07 3.77
CA ILE A 606 -26.61 -1.19 3.03
C ILE A 606 -25.32 -1.12 2.22
N GLN A 607 -24.51 -2.15 2.32
CA GLN A 607 -23.35 -2.36 1.48
C GLN A 607 -23.44 -3.75 0.85
N VAL A 608 -23.30 -3.82 -0.45
CA VAL A 608 -23.27 -5.08 -1.21
C VAL A 608 -22.02 -5.04 -2.07
N SER A 609 -21.24 -6.10 -2.05
CA SER A 609 -20.15 -6.30 -3.00
C SER A 609 -20.20 -7.70 -3.58
N ARG A 610 -19.98 -7.81 -4.88
CA ARG A 610 -19.92 -9.07 -5.61
C ARG A 610 -18.75 -9.03 -6.58
N LEU A 611 -17.89 -10.03 -6.48
CA LEU A 611 -16.79 -10.28 -7.40
C LEU A 611 -17.01 -11.65 -8.05
N GLU A 612 -17.06 -11.68 -9.35
CA GLU A 612 -17.09 -12.90 -10.16
C GLU A 612 -15.80 -12.97 -10.96
N THR A 613 -15.10 -14.10 -10.91
CA THR A 613 -13.89 -14.34 -11.70
C THR A 613 -14.04 -15.67 -12.42
N ARG A 614 -13.89 -15.66 -13.74
CA ARG A 614 -13.92 -16.86 -14.59
C ARG A 614 -12.52 -17.34 -14.85
N LEU A 615 -12.17 -18.49 -14.32
CA LEU A 615 -10.92 -19.19 -14.52
C LEU A 615 -11.14 -20.39 -15.44
N SER A 616 -10.09 -20.83 -16.13
CA SER A 616 -10.12 -22.09 -16.91
C SER A 616 -10.45 -23.32 -16.06
N THR A 617 -10.23 -23.24 -14.74
CA THR A 617 -10.50 -24.30 -13.77
C THR A 617 -11.88 -24.22 -13.13
N GLY A 618 -12.68 -23.19 -13.43
CA GLY A 618 -14.03 -22.96 -12.91
C GLY A 618 -14.25 -21.52 -12.43
N ASP A 619 -15.52 -21.14 -12.32
CA ASP A 619 -15.91 -19.80 -11.88
C ASP A 619 -15.77 -19.66 -10.36
N VAL A 620 -15.27 -18.53 -9.92
CA VAL A 620 -15.18 -18.15 -8.50
C VAL A 620 -16.07 -16.94 -8.30
N THR A 621 -17.02 -17.05 -7.37
CA THR A 621 -17.89 -15.93 -6.98
C THR A 621 -17.72 -15.64 -5.49
N TYR A 622 -17.48 -14.39 -5.18
CA TYR A 622 -17.44 -13.89 -3.81
C TYR A 622 -18.50 -12.79 -3.66
N GLU A 623 -19.42 -12.96 -2.72
CA GLU A 623 -20.49 -11.99 -2.44
C GLU A 623 -20.53 -11.66 -0.95
N THR A 624 -20.59 -10.38 -0.63
CA THR A 624 -20.73 -9.88 0.73
C THR A 624 -21.87 -8.87 0.79
N GLN A 625 -22.75 -9.03 1.75
CA GLN A 625 -23.84 -8.11 2.03
C GLN A 625 -23.77 -7.67 3.49
N TYR A 626 -23.83 -6.37 3.73
CA TYR A 626 -23.77 -5.77 5.04
C TYR A 626 -24.92 -4.77 5.21
N TYR A 627 -25.68 -4.91 6.29
CA TYR A 627 -26.81 -4.04 6.63
C TYR A 627 -26.63 -3.54 8.07
N TYR A 628 -26.91 -2.29 8.30
CA TYR A 628 -26.89 -1.73 9.65
C TYR A 628 -27.98 -0.69 9.85
N ALA A 629 -28.47 -0.57 11.10
CA ALA A 629 -29.32 0.51 11.53
C ALA A 629 -28.95 0.89 12.98
N THR A 630 -28.82 2.18 13.24
CA THR A 630 -28.48 2.72 14.55
C THR A 630 -29.43 3.87 14.87
N VAL A 631 -29.97 3.87 16.09
CA VAL A 631 -30.81 4.95 16.61
C VAL A 631 -30.13 5.51 17.85
N ASN A 632 -29.80 6.80 17.82
CA ASN A 632 -29.18 7.51 18.94
C ASN A 632 -30.13 8.64 19.38
N ARG A 633 -30.34 8.76 20.66
CA ARG A 633 -31.11 9.86 21.25
C ARG A 633 -30.25 10.61 22.27
N ARG A 634 -30.10 11.90 22.06
CA ARG A 634 -29.50 12.79 23.06
C ARG A 634 -30.60 13.21 24.03
N LEU A 635 -30.43 12.95 25.34
CA LEU A 635 -31.43 13.21 26.35
C LEU A 635 -31.31 14.61 26.96
N PHE A 636 -30.13 15.24 26.91
CA PHE A 636 -29.82 16.58 27.42
C PHE A 636 -28.79 17.29 26.55
#